data_5e8559664ad76b7dd8b984966d675910
#
_entry.id   5e8559664ad76b7dd8b984966d675910
#
_cell.length_a   1.000
_cell.length_b   1.000
_cell.length_c   1.000
_cell.angle_alpha   90.00
_cell.angle_beta   90.00
_cell.angle_gamma   90.00
#
_symmetry.space_group_name_H-M   'P 1'
#
loop_
_entity.id
_entity.type
_entity.pdbx_description
1 polymer ?
#
loop_
_entity_poly.entity_id
_entity_poly.type
_entity_poly.pdbx_seq_one_letter_code
_entity_poly.pdbx_strand_id
1 'polypeptide(L)'
;MMKTFSIGGIHPSDSKISKDCKIEVLPVPSKVFISVAQHLGAPATPIVKAGDQVKVGPVKSVGPRKDLAGNNMTHIVLDVEGDEWVEGVDLTDTLVTAIPEDNKAILEKIKMCGVVGLGGATFPAHVKLCPPPGKKADCLILNGAECE
;
A
#
# COMPACT_ATOMS: atom_id res chain seq x y z
N MET A 1 -6.59 -12.10 32.41
CA MET A 1 -6.27 -10.89 33.18
C MET A 1 -5.15 -10.14 32.47
N MET A 2 -5.44 -8.97 31.92
CA MET A 2 -4.40 -8.15 31.28
C MET A 2 -3.38 -7.69 32.34
N LYS A 3 -2.09 -7.89 32.05
CA LYS A 3 -1.03 -7.36 32.89
C LYS A 3 -0.88 -5.87 32.60
N THR A 4 -1.10 -5.02 33.56
CA THR A 4 -0.85 -3.59 33.50
C THR A 4 0.50 -3.26 34.10
N PHE A 5 1.04 -2.11 33.81
CA PHE A 5 2.26 -1.63 34.44
C PHE A 5 2.03 -1.41 35.94
N SER A 6 2.97 -1.82 36.78
CA SER A 6 2.87 -1.72 38.24
C SER A 6 2.77 -0.29 38.78
N ILE A 7 3.23 0.68 38.01
CA ILE A 7 3.21 2.12 38.34
C ILE A 7 1.98 2.82 37.71
N GLY A 8 1.12 2.08 37.01
CA GLY A 8 0.11 2.65 36.14
C GLY A 8 0.69 3.01 34.77
N GLY A 9 -0.19 3.25 33.82
CA GLY A 9 0.16 3.69 32.45
C GLY A 9 -0.35 5.09 32.20
N ILE A 10 0.05 5.65 31.08
CA ILE A 10 -0.57 6.85 30.54
C ILE A 10 -1.90 6.41 29.90
N HIS A 11 -2.97 7.06 30.30
CA HIS A 11 -4.29 6.88 29.71
C HIS A 11 -4.63 8.14 28.88
N PRO A 12 -4.21 8.18 27.60
CA PRO A 12 -4.56 9.32 26.74
C PRO A 12 -6.09 9.35 26.53
N SER A 13 -6.60 10.53 26.29
CA SER A 13 -8.01 10.72 25.94
C SER A 13 -8.33 9.94 24.67
N ASP A 14 -9.35 9.12 24.68
CA ASP A 14 -9.90 8.45 23.51
C ASP A 14 -10.74 9.43 22.70
N SER A 15 -10.13 10.08 21.73
CA SER A 15 -10.77 11.08 20.88
C SER A 15 -11.37 10.49 19.60
N LYS A 16 -11.89 9.26 19.63
CA LYS A 16 -12.52 8.57 18.49
C LYS A 16 -13.86 9.21 18.09
N ILE A 17 -13.81 10.45 17.60
CA ILE A 17 -14.98 11.25 17.26
C ILE A 17 -15.81 10.67 16.09
N SER A 18 -15.22 9.82 15.27
CA SER A 18 -15.84 9.18 14.11
C SER A 18 -16.41 7.78 14.39
N LYS A 19 -16.27 7.26 15.61
CA LYS A 19 -16.59 5.85 15.95
C LYS A 19 -18.05 5.47 15.64
N ASP A 20 -18.98 6.41 15.79
CA ASP A 20 -20.40 6.19 15.55
C ASP A 20 -20.86 6.73 14.17
N CYS A 21 -19.93 7.20 13.34
CA CYS A 21 -20.24 7.66 12.00
C CYS A 21 -20.47 6.46 11.06
N LYS A 22 -21.35 6.66 10.09
CA LYS A 22 -21.55 5.67 9.03
C LYS A 22 -20.31 5.63 8.12
N ILE A 23 -19.98 4.43 7.65
CA ILE A 23 -19.02 4.27 6.56
C ILE A 23 -19.68 4.77 5.29
N GLU A 24 -19.07 5.73 4.62
CA GLU A 24 -19.54 6.31 3.39
C GLU A 24 -18.61 5.96 2.24
N VAL A 25 -19.19 5.74 1.06
CA VAL A 25 -18.42 5.51 -0.16
C VAL A 25 -18.04 6.85 -0.77
N LEU A 26 -16.75 7.10 -0.93
CA LEU A 26 -16.25 8.30 -1.59
C LEU A 26 -16.68 8.28 -3.07
N PRO A 27 -17.29 9.36 -3.61
CA PRO A 27 -17.60 9.43 -5.02
C PRO A 27 -16.31 9.40 -5.87
N VAL A 28 -16.40 8.82 -7.06
CA VAL A 28 -15.27 8.76 -7.99
C VAL A 28 -14.81 10.18 -8.31
N PRO A 29 -13.53 10.53 -8.04
CA PRO A 29 -13.03 11.88 -8.28
C PRO A 29 -12.82 12.12 -9.77
N SER A 30 -12.93 13.37 -10.22
CA SER A 30 -12.64 13.72 -11.61
C SER A 30 -11.16 13.67 -11.99
N LYS A 31 -10.27 13.59 -11.00
CA LYS A 31 -8.81 13.49 -11.17
C LYS A 31 -8.19 12.65 -10.09
N VAL A 32 -7.16 11.90 -10.47
CA VAL A 32 -6.30 11.20 -9.53
C VAL A 32 -4.83 11.58 -9.76
N PHE A 33 -4.07 11.59 -8.66
CA PHE A 33 -2.65 11.92 -8.60
C PHE A 33 -1.91 10.74 -8.01
N ILE A 34 -1.19 10.01 -8.84
CA ILE A 34 -0.47 8.80 -8.43
C ILE A 34 1.01 9.17 -8.27
N SER A 35 1.49 9.19 -7.04
CA SER A 35 2.92 9.38 -6.76
C SER A 35 3.70 8.15 -7.21
N VAL A 36 4.87 8.38 -7.83
CA VAL A 36 5.79 7.28 -8.17
C VAL A 36 6.60 6.79 -6.96
N ALA A 37 6.60 7.53 -5.85
CA ALA A 37 7.28 7.15 -4.61
C ALA A 37 6.24 6.91 -3.52
N GLN A 38 5.79 5.66 -3.41
CA GLN A 38 4.76 5.23 -2.47
C GLN A 38 5.27 4.27 -1.40
N HIS A 39 6.55 3.91 -1.45
CA HIS A 39 7.18 2.96 -0.53
C HIS A 39 8.65 3.32 -0.30
N LEU A 40 9.24 2.80 0.75
CA LEU A 40 10.68 2.93 0.98
C LEU A 40 11.46 2.19 -0.10
N GLY A 41 12.39 2.87 -0.75
CA GLY A 41 13.21 2.36 -1.83
C GLY A 41 13.23 3.30 -3.04
N ALA A 42 13.67 2.79 -4.18
CA ALA A 42 13.69 3.57 -5.41
C ALA A 42 12.26 3.88 -5.90
N PRO A 43 11.98 5.11 -6.33
CA PRO A 43 10.70 5.44 -6.96
C PRO A 43 10.43 4.56 -8.18
N ALA A 44 9.15 4.29 -8.45
CA ALA A 44 8.74 3.61 -9.66
C ALA A 44 9.04 4.45 -10.90
N THR A 45 9.36 3.79 -12.01
CA THR A 45 9.53 4.47 -13.29
C THR A 45 8.21 4.44 -14.06
N PRO A 46 7.59 5.59 -14.36
CA PRO A 46 6.39 5.63 -15.19
C PRO A 46 6.63 5.01 -16.56
N ILE A 47 5.74 4.13 -16.98
CA ILE A 47 5.73 3.57 -18.35
C ILE A 47 4.76 4.31 -19.26
N VAL A 48 4.09 5.33 -18.75
CA VAL A 48 3.11 6.15 -19.46
C VAL A 48 3.59 7.59 -19.57
N LYS A 49 3.09 8.31 -20.56
CA LYS A 49 3.36 9.73 -20.82
C LYS A 49 2.05 10.50 -21.00
N ALA A 50 2.13 11.82 -20.98
CA ALA A 50 0.97 12.67 -21.25
C ALA A 50 0.35 12.35 -22.62
N GLY A 51 -0.96 12.21 -22.66
CA GLY A 51 -1.74 11.84 -23.83
C GLY A 51 -2.01 10.35 -23.98
N ASP A 52 -1.33 9.47 -23.23
CA ASP A 52 -1.64 8.04 -23.25
C ASP A 52 -3.03 7.78 -22.64
N GLN A 53 -3.75 6.83 -23.21
CA GLN A 53 -5.03 6.36 -22.68
C GLN A 53 -4.80 5.13 -21.80
N VAL A 54 -5.34 5.17 -20.57
CA VAL A 54 -5.36 4.04 -19.65
C VAL A 54 -6.80 3.72 -19.26
N LYS A 55 -7.03 2.63 -18.53
CA LYS A 55 -8.40 2.15 -18.21
C LYS A 55 -9.29 3.22 -17.57
N VAL A 56 -8.75 3.98 -16.63
CA VAL A 56 -9.53 5.00 -15.90
C VAL A 56 -9.67 6.33 -16.63
N GLY A 57 -8.95 6.51 -17.75
CA GLY A 57 -9.00 7.75 -18.54
C GLY A 57 -7.63 8.22 -19.05
N PRO A 58 -7.55 9.37 -19.69
CA PRO A 58 -6.30 9.87 -20.25
C PRO A 58 -5.29 10.32 -19.20
N VAL A 59 -4.02 10.05 -19.47
CA VAL A 59 -2.89 10.60 -18.72
C VAL A 59 -2.74 12.08 -19.07
N LYS A 60 -3.04 12.95 -18.14
CA LYS A 60 -2.95 14.39 -18.33
C LYS A 60 -1.51 14.90 -18.31
N SER A 61 -0.74 14.43 -17.34
CA SER A 61 0.67 14.82 -17.20
C SER A 61 1.45 13.80 -16.39
N VAL A 62 2.76 13.75 -16.64
CA VAL A 62 3.73 13.04 -15.78
C VAL A 62 4.83 14.05 -15.45
N GLY A 63 5.06 14.31 -14.17
CA GLY A 63 6.07 15.30 -13.78
C GLY A 63 6.02 15.67 -12.30
N PRO A 64 6.91 16.59 -11.89
CA PRO A 64 7.04 16.99 -10.50
C PRO A 64 5.81 17.76 -10.01
N ARG A 65 5.36 17.40 -8.83
CA ARG A 65 4.33 18.12 -8.06
C ARG A 65 4.71 18.12 -6.59
N LYS A 66 4.22 19.10 -5.87
CA LYS A 66 4.39 19.12 -4.42
C LYS A 66 3.47 18.10 -3.76
N ASP A 67 4.06 17.28 -2.90
CA ASP A 67 3.32 16.43 -1.98
C ASP A 67 2.72 17.24 -0.81
N LEU A 68 2.04 16.59 0.12
CA LEU A 68 1.45 17.24 1.29
C LEU A 68 2.50 17.88 2.23
N ALA A 69 3.74 17.39 2.19
CA ALA A 69 4.86 17.95 2.96
C ALA A 69 5.62 19.06 2.22
N GLY A 70 5.21 19.39 0.99
CA GLY A 70 5.83 20.43 0.16
C GLY A 70 7.03 19.97 -0.68
N ASN A 71 7.39 18.69 -0.65
CA ASN A 71 8.49 18.14 -1.45
C ASN A 71 8.07 17.95 -2.91
N ASN A 72 9.02 18.13 -3.83
CA ASN A 72 8.78 17.85 -5.24
C ASN A 72 8.87 16.35 -5.51
N MET A 73 7.75 15.74 -5.89
CA MET A 73 7.65 14.33 -6.21
C MET A 73 7.02 14.15 -7.58
N THR A 74 7.53 13.21 -8.37
CA THR A 74 6.91 12.90 -9.66
C THR A 74 5.56 12.22 -9.44
N HIS A 75 4.54 12.73 -10.12
CA HIS A 75 3.20 12.19 -10.13
C HIS A 75 2.73 11.94 -11.56
N ILE A 76 1.95 10.88 -11.72
CA ILE A 76 1.11 10.65 -12.89
C ILE A 76 -0.25 11.25 -12.56
N VAL A 77 -0.74 12.14 -13.39
CA VAL A 77 -2.06 12.77 -13.24
C VAL A 77 -2.97 12.20 -14.31
N LEU A 78 -4.10 11.66 -13.89
CA LEU A 78 -5.14 11.12 -14.76
C LEU A 78 -6.40 11.97 -14.64
N ASP A 79 -7.05 12.27 -15.75
CA ASP A 79 -8.46 12.66 -15.76
C ASP A 79 -9.28 11.35 -15.71
N VAL A 80 -10.26 11.28 -14.80
CA VAL A 80 -10.99 10.04 -14.55
C VAL A 80 -12.28 10.04 -15.37
N GLU A 81 -12.44 9.04 -16.23
CA GLU A 81 -13.60 8.84 -17.10
C GLU A 81 -14.41 7.60 -16.71
N GLY A 82 -13.88 6.75 -15.85
CA GLY A 82 -14.52 5.53 -15.38
C GLY A 82 -13.84 4.95 -14.13
N ASP A 83 -14.43 3.89 -13.59
CA ASP A 83 -13.93 3.14 -12.43
C ASP A 83 -13.83 1.64 -12.72
N GLU A 84 -13.48 1.30 -13.95
CA GLU A 84 -13.40 -0.08 -14.39
C GLU A 84 -12.03 -0.70 -14.06
N TRP A 85 -12.07 -1.94 -13.61
CA TRP A 85 -10.86 -2.71 -13.37
C TRP A 85 -10.26 -3.24 -14.68
N VAL A 86 -8.95 -3.43 -14.67
CA VAL A 86 -8.23 -4.09 -15.77
C VAL A 86 -8.66 -5.56 -15.82
N GLU A 87 -8.79 -6.14 -17.02
CA GLU A 87 -9.06 -7.55 -17.20
C GLU A 87 -8.03 -8.42 -16.45
N GLY A 88 -8.51 -9.52 -15.85
CA GLY A 88 -7.69 -10.47 -15.12
C GLY A 88 -7.42 -10.11 -13.66
N VAL A 89 -7.94 -8.98 -13.17
CA VAL A 89 -7.92 -8.69 -11.73
C VAL A 89 -8.99 -9.51 -11.04
N ASP A 90 -8.59 -10.38 -10.12
CA ASP A 90 -9.50 -11.13 -9.29
C ASP A 90 -10.06 -10.21 -8.19
N LEU A 91 -11.36 -9.94 -8.27
CA LEU A 91 -12.10 -9.12 -7.30
C LEU A 91 -12.87 -9.98 -6.29
N THR A 92 -12.68 -11.29 -6.30
CA THR A 92 -13.34 -12.19 -5.35
C THR A 92 -12.61 -12.19 -4.01
N ASP A 93 -13.36 -12.41 -2.93
CA ASP A 93 -12.80 -12.63 -1.60
C ASP A 93 -12.30 -14.08 -1.39
N THR A 94 -12.06 -14.79 -2.50
CA THR A 94 -11.66 -16.19 -2.44
C THR A 94 -10.22 -16.31 -1.96
N LEU A 95 -10.05 -16.92 -0.81
CA LEU A 95 -8.72 -17.14 -0.23
C LEU A 95 -7.93 -18.14 -1.10
N VAL A 96 -6.73 -17.76 -1.51
CA VAL A 96 -5.82 -18.66 -2.22
C VAL A 96 -5.25 -19.67 -1.21
N THR A 97 -5.68 -20.93 -1.32
CA THR A 97 -5.23 -22.01 -0.43
C THR A 97 -4.06 -22.82 -0.98
N ALA A 98 -3.88 -22.80 -2.31
CA ALA A 98 -2.74 -23.46 -2.97
C ALA A 98 -1.53 -22.53 -2.98
N ILE A 99 -0.65 -22.70 -1.99
CA ILE A 99 0.57 -21.91 -1.86
C ILE A 99 1.71 -22.64 -2.59
N PRO A 100 2.47 -21.97 -3.47
CA PRO A 100 3.64 -22.57 -4.11
C PRO A 100 4.66 -23.04 -3.08
N GLU A 101 5.33 -24.17 -3.34
CA GLU A 101 6.44 -24.65 -2.50
C GLU A 101 7.74 -23.88 -2.74
N ASP A 102 7.87 -23.23 -3.91
CA ASP A 102 9.04 -22.43 -4.26
C ASP A 102 9.00 -21.03 -3.63
N ASN A 103 9.97 -20.75 -2.77
CA ASN A 103 10.09 -19.47 -2.10
C ASN A 103 10.18 -18.27 -3.07
N LYS A 104 10.80 -18.45 -4.25
CA LYS A 104 10.92 -17.38 -5.25
C LYS A 104 9.54 -17.06 -5.84
N ALA A 105 8.73 -18.07 -6.12
CA ALA A 105 7.37 -17.89 -6.62
C ALA A 105 6.49 -17.16 -5.59
N ILE A 106 6.65 -17.49 -4.30
CA ILE A 106 5.93 -16.80 -3.20
C ILE A 106 6.35 -15.33 -3.14
N LEU A 107 7.64 -15.03 -3.14
CA LEU A 107 8.15 -13.67 -3.07
C LEU A 107 7.71 -12.84 -4.29
N GLU A 108 7.73 -13.43 -5.48
CA GLU A 108 7.27 -12.75 -6.70
C GLU A 108 5.77 -12.48 -6.66
N LYS A 109 4.96 -13.42 -6.16
CA LYS A 109 3.53 -13.20 -5.96
C LYS A 109 3.26 -12.05 -4.99
N ILE A 110 3.95 -12.00 -3.85
CA ILE A 110 3.83 -10.90 -2.87
C ILE A 110 4.21 -9.56 -3.51
N LYS A 111 5.27 -9.53 -4.31
CA LYS A 111 5.71 -8.35 -5.03
C LYS A 111 4.66 -7.90 -6.06
N MET A 112 4.14 -8.81 -6.86
CA MET A 112 3.09 -8.52 -7.86
C MET A 112 1.80 -8.01 -7.23
N CYS A 113 1.48 -8.47 -6.01
CA CYS A 113 0.35 -7.96 -5.24
C CYS A 113 0.62 -6.59 -4.59
N GLY A 114 1.82 -6.03 -4.71
CA GLY A 114 2.17 -4.72 -4.17
C GLY A 114 2.14 -4.65 -2.64
N VAL A 115 2.33 -5.78 -1.94
CA VAL A 115 2.23 -5.83 -0.49
C VAL A 115 3.39 -5.09 0.16
N VAL A 116 3.05 -4.11 0.99
CA VAL A 116 3.99 -3.30 1.78
C VAL A 116 3.59 -3.31 3.26
N GLY A 117 4.51 -2.95 4.14
CA GLY A 117 4.19 -2.76 5.55
C GLY A 117 3.25 -1.55 5.71
N LEU A 118 2.22 -1.68 6.55
CA LEU A 118 1.25 -0.60 6.82
C LEU A 118 1.73 0.36 7.92
N GLY A 119 2.89 0.12 8.53
CA GLY A 119 3.57 1.11 9.37
C GLY A 119 4.13 2.26 8.53
N GLY A 120 4.60 3.32 9.17
CA GLY A 120 4.97 4.59 8.52
C GLY A 120 5.98 4.51 7.37
N ALA A 121 6.80 3.46 7.28
CA ALA A 121 7.84 3.33 6.25
C ALA A 121 7.34 2.71 4.93
N THR A 122 6.16 2.07 4.90
CA THR A 122 5.65 1.34 3.73
C THR A 122 6.70 0.42 3.09
N PHE A 123 7.43 -0.33 3.91
CA PHE A 123 8.55 -1.15 3.45
C PHE A 123 8.03 -2.36 2.63
N PRO A 124 8.59 -2.64 1.44
CA PRO A 124 8.14 -3.74 0.58
C PRO A 124 8.25 -5.11 1.27
N ALA A 125 7.12 -5.83 1.41
CA ALA A 125 7.08 -7.08 2.15
C ALA A 125 7.93 -8.19 1.52
N HIS A 126 7.99 -8.27 0.19
CA HIS A 126 8.84 -9.25 -0.52
C HIS A 126 10.33 -9.07 -0.22
N VAL A 127 10.79 -7.83 0.04
CA VAL A 127 12.18 -7.57 0.45
C VAL A 127 12.40 -7.97 1.91
N LYS A 128 11.43 -7.63 2.78
CA LYS A 128 11.48 -7.96 4.22
C LYS A 128 11.54 -9.47 4.46
N LEU A 129 10.84 -10.25 3.66
CA LEU A 129 10.78 -11.71 3.76
C LEU A 129 11.97 -12.43 3.12
N CYS A 130 12.88 -11.69 2.49
CA CYS A 130 14.10 -12.26 1.88
C CYS A 130 15.28 -12.10 2.86
N PRO A 131 15.75 -13.18 3.52
CA PRO A 131 16.91 -13.08 4.39
C PRO A 131 18.15 -12.63 3.62
N PRO A 132 19.06 -11.87 4.24
CA PRO A 132 20.33 -11.51 3.64
C PRO A 132 21.15 -12.76 3.24
N PRO A 133 22.01 -12.69 2.21
CA PRO A 133 22.85 -13.80 1.79
C PRO A 133 23.61 -14.42 2.96
N GLY A 134 23.57 -15.74 3.07
CA GLY A 134 24.24 -16.50 4.13
C GLY A 134 23.52 -16.46 5.49
N LYS A 135 22.37 -15.85 5.58
CA LYS A 135 21.51 -15.87 6.78
C LYS A 135 20.31 -16.79 6.56
N LYS A 136 19.91 -17.46 7.63
CA LYS A 136 18.69 -18.27 7.68
C LYS A 136 17.85 -17.80 8.86
N ALA A 137 16.55 -17.66 8.64
CA ALA A 137 15.60 -17.37 9.71
C ALA A 137 14.98 -18.69 10.19
N ASP A 138 15.01 -18.91 11.48
CA ASP A 138 14.41 -20.09 12.13
C ASP A 138 13.02 -19.79 12.69
N CYS A 139 12.68 -18.50 12.81
CA CYS A 139 11.42 -18.03 13.36
C CYS A 139 10.93 -16.80 12.60
N LEU A 140 9.64 -16.78 12.28
CA LEU A 140 8.93 -15.60 11.76
C LEU A 140 7.98 -15.09 12.83
N ILE A 141 8.17 -13.85 13.24
CA ILE A 141 7.26 -13.16 14.15
C ILE A 141 6.42 -12.18 13.36
N LEU A 142 5.11 -12.39 13.34
CA LEU A 142 4.14 -11.48 12.77
C LEU A 142 3.60 -10.56 13.87
N ASN A 143 3.82 -9.26 13.70
CA ASN A 143 3.17 -8.27 14.55
C ASN A 143 1.76 -8.05 14.00
N GLY A 144 0.78 -8.65 14.65
CA GLY A 144 -0.64 -8.48 14.33
C GLY A 144 -1.33 -7.46 15.23
N ALA A 145 -0.57 -6.66 15.99
CA ALA A 145 -1.14 -5.58 16.78
C ALA A 145 -1.61 -4.46 15.84
N GLU A 146 -2.77 -3.91 16.15
CA GLU A 146 -3.27 -2.74 15.45
C GLU A 146 -2.38 -1.54 15.76
N CYS A 147 -1.98 -0.81 14.73
CA CYS A 147 -1.20 0.41 14.85
C CYS A 147 -2.16 1.59 14.73
N GLU A 148 -2.40 2.22 15.84
CA GLU A 148 -3.24 3.41 15.98
C GLU A 148 -2.46 4.69 15.65
#